data_710c4e81d20cfb1c1b4c33cf8a67079d
#
_entry.id   710c4e81d20cfb1c1b4c33cf8a67079d
#
_cell.length_a   1.000
_cell.length_b   1.000
_cell.length_c   1.000
_cell.angle_alpha   90.00
_cell.angle_beta   90.00
_cell.angle_gamma   90.00
#
_symmetry.space_group_name_H-M   'P 1'
#
loop_
_entity.id
_entity.type
_entity.pdbx_description
1 polymer ?
#
loop_
_entity_poly.entity_id
_entity_poly.type
_entity_poly.pdbx_seq_one_letter_code
_entity_poly.pdbx_strand_id
1 'polypeptide(L)'
;MRYLKNVFSYNNMGTWTRIKEKSISLPTNLHGNIDLTYMEDYVNKLQKQQYTRIRDYLVTNKLDNYTLSTKERDCIQMKNVTFKTISIGSLFDIHPTKAYKATNKDLFKEKGNVPVVANSSVDNGIGGWTNLNATEKGNKVVFSDTTTSDSIFYQPNDFVGYPHVQGLYPYCNKWNENSLLYFISCFRKSASGLFNYGNKFTRVIASKMNVRLPVTKNDDIDYDFMENFISAQKKFIAKKLICWLEQQNINDNILKIEKSVSDFTLSEAADKKKNPCLHRKTTIME
;
A
#
# COMPACT_ATOMS: atom_id res chain seq x y z
N MET A 1 14.45 -19.60 3.40
CA MET A 1 14.81 -19.15 2.03
C MET A 1 15.82 -17.98 1.97
N ARG A 2 15.93 -17.10 2.97
CA ARG A 2 16.90 -15.97 2.93
C ARG A 2 18.37 -16.43 2.84
N TYR A 3 18.74 -17.56 3.44
CA TYR A 3 20.11 -18.07 3.39
C TYR A 3 20.58 -18.37 1.95
N LEU A 4 19.72 -18.99 1.13
CA LEU A 4 20.06 -19.33 -0.25
C LEU A 4 20.14 -18.11 -1.19
N LYS A 5 19.43 -17.02 -0.88
CA LYS A 5 19.40 -15.82 -1.70
C LYS A 5 20.77 -15.14 -1.84
N ASN A 6 21.63 -15.26 -0.83
CA ASN A 6 22.99 -14.68 -0.84
C ASN A 6 24.07 -15.66 -1.33
N VAL A 7 23.72 -16.93 -1.50
CA VAL A 7 24.65 -17.99 -1.94
C VAL A 7 24.63 -18.20 -3.44
N PHE A 8 23.48 -17.92 -4.06
CA PHE A 8 23.27 -18.09 -5.50
C PHE A 8 22.93 -16.75 -6.18
N SER A 9 23.37 -16.63 -7.44
CA SER A 9 23.16 -15.44 -8.28
C SER A 9 22.86 -15.88 -9.72
N TYR A 10 22.61 -14.94 -10.62
CA TYR A 10 22.39 -15.22 -12.04
C TYR A 10 23.56 -16.02 -12.64
N ASN A 11 24.82 -15.67 -12.30
CA ASN A 11 26.03 -16.36 -12.78
C ASN A 11 26.42 -17.57 -11.94
N ASN A 12 25.73 -17.83 -10.83
CA ASN A 12 25.94 -18.95 -9.93
C ASN A 12 24.58 -19.54 -9.55
N MET A 13 23.93 -20.20 -10.50
CA MET A 13 22.58 -20.74 -10.33
C MET A 13 22.53 -21.84 -9.27
N GLY A 14 21.47 -21.82 -8.46
CA GLY A 14 21.17 -22.83 -7.44
C GLY A 14 20.62 -24.11 -8.05
N THR A 15 21.46 -24.88 -8.73
CA THR A 15 21.09 -26.23 -9.21
C THR A 15 20.89 -27.19 -8.05
N TRP A 16 20.11 -28.26 -8.25
CA TRP A 16 19.85 -29.26 -7.21
C TRP A 16 21.13 -29.85 -6.63
N THR A 17 22.11 -30.13 -7.47
CA THR A 17 23.44 -30.66 -7.07
C THR A 17 24.13 -29.71 -6.10
N ARG A 18 24.17 -28.39 -6.42
CA ARG A 18 24.82 -27.39 -5.57
C ARG A 18 24.05 -27.09 -4.29
N ILE A 19 22.71 -27.20 -4.32
CA ILE A 19 21.88 -27.02 -3.13
C ILE A 19 22.10 -28.15 -2.13
N LYS A 20 22.26 -29.40 -2.60
CA LYS A 20 22.56 -30.56 -1.75
C LYS A 20 23.85 -30.41 -0.95
N GLU A 21 24.84 -29.72 -1.50
CA GLU A 21 26.15 -29.53 -0.87
C GLU A 21 26.14 -28.42 0.21
N LYS A 22 25.00 -27.73 0.38
CA LYS A 22 24.91 -26.66 1.36
C LYS A 22 24.43 -27.19 2.70
N SER A 23 25.18 -26.81 3.75
CA SER A 23 24.81 -27.07 5.13
C SER A 23 23.98 -25.90 5.69
N ILE A 24 22.97 -26.23 6.48
CA ILE A 24 22.21 -25.28 7.28
C ILE A 24 22.34 -25.65 8.76
N SER A 25 22.44 -24.64 9.62
CA SER A 25 22.41 -24.87 11.06
C SER A 25 20.98 -24.94 11.54
N LEU A 26 20.65 -26.01 12.24
CA LEU A 26 19.35 -26.22 12.87
C LEU A 26 19.53 -26.35 14.38
N PRO A 27 18.54 -25.93 15.20
CA PRO A 27 18.57 -26.16 16.63
C PRO A 27 18.52 -27.66 16.93
N THR A 28 19.29 -28.08 17.94
CA THR A 28 19.30 -29.46 18.42
C THR A 28 18.90 -29.51 19.90
N ASN A 29 18.24 -30.58 20.29
CA ASN A 29 17.94 -30.86 21.69
C ASN A 29 19.17 -31.39 22.45
N LEU A 30 19.02 -31.62 23.74
CA LEU A 30 20.10 -32.12 24.61
C LEU A 30 20.71 -33.49 24.16
N HIS A 31 20.01 -34.24 23.33
CA HIS A 31 20.44 -35.51 22.78
C HIS A 31 21.10 -35.40 21.40
N GLY A 32 21.30 -34.16 20.91
CA GLY A 32 21.89 -33.88 19.59
C GLY A 32 20.94 -34.09 18.39
N ASN A 33 19.68 -34.41 18.62
CA ASN A 33 18.67 -34.56 17.57
C ASN A 33 18.10 -33.19 17.21
N ILE A 34 17.59 -33.01 15.97
CA ILE A 34 16.90 -31.77 15.55
C ILE A 34 15.73 -31.49 16.49
N ASP A 35 15.72 -30.28 17.08
CA ASP A 35 14.68 -29.85 17.99
C ASP A 35 13.50 -29.22 17.24
N LEU A 36 12.59 -30.08 16.78
CA LEU A 36 11.39 -29.67 16.06
C LEU A 36 10.44 -28.87 16.96
N THR A 37 10.36 -29.19 18.25
CA THR A 37 9.51 -28.47 19.20
C THR A 37 9.97 -27.01 19.36
N TYR A 38 11.28 -26.80 19.54
CA TYR A 38 11.83 -25.44 19.58
C TYR A 38 11.56 -24.67 18.28
N MET A 39 11.68 -25.33 17.13
CA MET A 39 11.41 -24.69 15.84
C MET A 39 9.94 -24.28 15.69
N GLU A 40 9.03 -25.15 16.13
CA GLU A 40 7.59 -24.87 16.15
C GLU A 40 7.25 -23.71 17.07
N ASP A 41 7.73 -23.72 18.32
CA ASP A 41 7.55 -22.68 19.30
C ASP A 41 8.10 -21.32 18.80
N TYR A 42 9.27 -21.36 18.17
CA TYR A 42 9.88 -20.16 17.58
C TYR A 42 9.02 -19.56 16.46
N VAL A 43 8.51 -20.41 15.55
CA VAL A 43 7.61 -19.97 14.46
C VAL A 43 6.32 -19.40 15.03
N ASN A 44 5.70 -20.10 16.00
CA ASN A 44 4.48 -19.65 16.67
C ASN A 44 4.68 -18.29 17.35
N LYS A 45 5.82 -18.09 18.04
CA LYS A 45 6.18 -16.80 18.63
C LYS A 45 6.30 -15.68 17.59
N LEU A 46 6.94 -15.95 16.47
CA LEU A 46 7.06 -14.98 15.37
C LEU A 46 5.69 -14.63 14.77
N GLN A 47 4.85 -15.63 14.53
CA GLN A 47 3.49 -15.43 14.05
C GLN A 47 2.69 -14.56 15.01
N LYS A 48 2.71 -14.88 16.31
CA LYS A 48 2.05 -14.09 17.35
C LYS A 48 2.50 -12.63 17.34
N GLN A 49 3.79 -12.37 17.20
CA GLN A 49 4.32 -11.01 17.10
C GLN A 49 3.80 -10.27 15.85
N GLN A 50 3.72 -10.96 14.69
CA GLN A 50 3.19 -10.35 13.47
C GLN A 50 1.70 -10.02 13.61
N TYR A 51 0.92 -10.90 14.20
CA TYR A 51 -0.51 -10.68 14.43
C TYR A 51 -0.76 -9.49 15.37
N THR A 52 0.03 -9.37 16.44
CA THR A 52 -0.04 -8.21 17.32
C THR A 52 0.24 -6.91 16.56
N ARG A 53 1.29 -6.89 15.71
CA ARG A 53 1.62 -5.71 14.89
C ARG A 53 0.49 -5.34 13.92
N ILE A 54 -0.15 -6.33 13.30
CA ILE A 54 -1.27 -6.09 12.39
C ILE A 54 -2.44 -5.50 13.17
N ARG A 55 -2.77 -6.06 14.35
CA ARG A 55 -3.83 -5.53 15.20
C ARG A 55 -3.55 -4.10 15.63
N ASP A 56 -2.34 -3.83 16.12
CA ASP A 56 -1.95 -2.50 16.56
C ASP A 56 -2.03 -1.48 15.42
N TYR A 57 -1.65 -1.88 14.20
CA TYR A 57 -1.84 -1.07 13.00
C TYR A 57 -3.32 -0.76 12.72
N LEU A 58 -4.19 -1.76 12.81
CA LEU A 58 -5.63 -1.58 12.58
C LEU A 58 -6.25 -0.60 13.60
N VAL A 59 -5.93 -0.78 14.88
CA VAL A 59 -6.42 0.10 15.97
C VAL A 59 -5.88 1.53 15.80
N THR A 60 -4.57 1.67 15.59
CA THR A 60 -3.93 2.99 15.43
C THR A 60 -4.52 3.78 14.25
N ASN A 61 -4.90 3.09 13.17
CA ASN A 61 -5.49 3.70 11.97
C ASN A 61 -7.03 3.70 12.01
N LYS A 62 -7.67 3.34 13.14
CA LYS A 62 -9.13 3.28 13.31
C LYS A 62 -9.83 2.38 12.27
N LEU A 63 -9.15 1.31 11.86
CA LEU A 63 -9.64 0.30 10.91
C LEU A 63 -10.17 -0.96 11.60
N ASP A 64 -10.09 -1.02 12.94
CA ASP A 64 -10.71 -2.04 13.79
C ASP A 64 -12.24 -2.01 13.71
N ASN A 65 -12.83 -0.82 13.53
CA ASN A 65 -14.24 -0.65 13.18
C ASN A 65 -14.41 -0.58 11.65
N TYR A 66 -14.74 -1.70 11.03
CA TYR A 66 -14.98 -1.82 9.59
C TYR A 66 -16.45 -1.61 9.18
N THR A 67 -17.31 -1.13 10.08
CA THR A 67 -18.70 -0.81 9.76
C THR A 67 -18.76 0.40 8.82
N LEU A 68 -19.46 0.25 7.69
CA LEU A 68 -19.61 1.33 6.73
C LEU A 68 -20.68 2.33 7.18
N SER A 69 -20.37 3.61 7.12
CA SER A 69 -21.34 4.69 7.24
C SER A 69 -22.33 4.69 6.04
N THR A 70 -23.41 5.45 6.15
CA THR A 70 -24.36 5.60 5.03
C THR A 70 -23.70 6.21 3.81
N LYS A 71 -22.86 7.26 3.98
CA LYS A 71 -22.11 7.88 2.88
C LYS A 71 -21.17 6.89 2.20
N GLU A 72 -20.43 6.09 2.98
CA GLU A 72 -19.52 5.08 2.44
C GLU A 72 -20.27 4.01 1.64
N ARG A 73 -21.45 3.55 2.11
CA ARG A 73 -22.30 2.61 1.37
C ARG A 73 -22.80 3.19 0.06
N ASP A 74 -23.26 4.44 0.06
CA ASP A 74 -23.75 5.11 -1.13
C ASP A 74 -22.63 5.33 -2.16
N CYS A 75 -21.42 5.66 -1.71
CA CYS A 75 -20.23 5.76 -2.58
C CYS A 75 -19.89 4.42 -3.25
N ILE A 76 -19.88 3.30 -2.50
CA ILE A 76 -19.62 1.97 -3.07
C ILE A 76 -20.70 1.55 -4.08
N GLN A 77 -21.95 1.93 -3.85
CA GLN A 77 -23.06 1.65 -4.76
C GLN A 77 -23.15 2.64 -5.94
N MET A 78 -22.19 3.59 -6.02
CA MET A 78 -22.15 4.64 -7.06
C MET A 78 -23.47 5.41 -7.20
N LYS A 79 -24.18 5.61 -6.08
CA LYS A 79 -25.48 6.30 -6.10
C LYS A 79 -25.31 7.78 -6.40
N ASN A 80 -26.04 8.26 -7.41
CA ASN A 80 -26.13 9.68 -7.77
C ASN A 80 -24.77 10.36 -8.01
N VAL A 81 -23.76 9.61 -8.49
CA VAL A 81 -22.44 10.16 -8.79
C VAL A 81 -22.34 10.54 -10.26
N THR A 82 -21.89 11.77 -10.51
CA THR A 82 -21.57 12.26 -11.85
C THR A 82 -20.05 12.32 -12.00
N PHE A 83 -19.54 11.98 -13.18
CA PHE A 83 -18.13 12.00 -13.48
C PHE A 83 -17.81 12.95 -14.61
N LYS A 84 -16.68 13.67 -14.48
CA LYS A 84 -16.15 14.55 -15.51
C LYS A 84 -14.72 14.18 -15.86
N THR A 85 -14.39 14.34 -17.13
CA THR A 85 -13.02 14.20 -17.64
C THR A 85 -12.29 15.51 -17.42
N ILE A 86 -11.17 15.47 -16.67
CA ILE A 86 -10.42 16.62 -16.21
C ILE A 86 -8.95 16.42 -16.53
N SER A 87 -8.29 17.45 -17.07
CA SER A 87 -6.84 17.43 -17.32
C SER A 87 -6.07 17.45 -16.01
N ILE A 88 -5.04 16.61 -15.88
CA ILE A 88 -4.20 16.55 -14.68
C ILE A 88 -3.49 17.90 -14.42
N GLY A 89 -3.01 18.54 -15.49
CA GLY A 89 -2.37 19.85 -15.38
C GLY A 89 -3.29 20.99 -14.96
N SER A 90 -4.64 20.81 -14.98
CA SER A 90 -5.55 21.78 -14.39
C SER A 90 -5.74 21.60 -12.87
N LEU A 91 -5.30 20.47 -12.32
CA LEU A 91 -5.42 20.12 -10.90
C LEU A 91 -4.12 20.32 -10.13
N PHE A 92 -2.99 20.08 -10.82
CA PHE A 92 -1.66 20.04 -10.22
C PHE A 92 -0.64 20.77 -11.09
N ASP A 93 0.25 21.52 -10.45
CA ASP A 93 1.54 21.86 -11.03
C ASP A 93 2.44 20.60 -10.96
N ILE A 94 3.13 20.30 -12.07
CA ILE A 94 3.97 19.10 -12.16
C ILE A 94 5.40 19.52 -12.45
N HIS A 95 6.28 19.34 -11.47
CA HIS A 95 7.69 19.66 -11.63
C HIS A 95 8.59 18.67 -10.88
N PRO A 96 9.92 18.65 -11.18
CA PRO A 96 10.86 17.78 -10.50
C PRO A 96 10.84 17.99 -8.99
N THR A 97 10.94 16.88 -8.23
CA THR A 97 11.19 16.95 -6.79
C THR A 97 12.59 17.49 -6.50
N LYS A 98 12.76 18.14 -5.36
CA LYS A 98 14.06 18.67 -4.94
C LYS A 98 14.96 17.52 -4.48
N ALA A 99 16.09 17.34 -5.18
CA ALA A 99 17.08 16.32 -4.88
C ALA A 99 18.35 16.97 -4.34
N TYR A 100 19.10 16.24 -3.50
CA TYR A 100 20.45 16.63 -3.15
C TYR A 100 21.40 16.42 -4.34
N LYS A 101 22.38 17.31 -4.49
CA LYS A 101 23.52 17.12 -5.40
C LYS A 101 24.56 16.22 -4.72
N ALA A 102 24.20 14.94 -4.52
CA ALA A 102 25.00 13.97 -3.79
C ALA A 102 25.07 12.65 -4.55
N THR A 103 26.13 11.89 -4.35
CA THR A 103 26.22 10.52 -4.87
C THR A 103 25.33 9.59 -4.03
N ASN A 104 24.95 8.41 -4.57
CA ASN A 104 24.21 7.41 -3.80
C ASN A 104 25.00 6.98 -2.54
N LYS A 105 26.32 6.93 -2.62
CA LYS A 105 27.18 6.60 -1.48
C LYS A 105 27.02 7.62 -0.35
N ASP A 106 26.96 8.91 -0.67
CA ASP A 106 26.80 9.97 0.33
C ASP A 106 25.36 10.05 0.82
N LEU A 107 24.38 9.86 -0.08
CA LEU A 107 22.95 9.91 0.24
C LEU A 107 22.55 8.81 1.23
N PHE A 108 23.14 7.62 1.12
CA PHE A 108 22.86 6.45 1.97
C PHE A 108 24.01 6.11 2.93
N LYS A 109 24.94 7.06 3.19
CA LYS A 109 26.09 6.85 4.05
C LYS A 109 25.69 6.46 5.46
N GLU A 110 24.69 7.12 6.00
CA GLU A 110 24.17 6.88 7.34
C GLU A 110 22.70 6.47 7.28
N LYS A 111 22.36 5.43 8.05
CA LYS A 111 20.98 5.01 8.19
C LYS A 111 20.17 6.07 8.93
N GLY A 112 19.01 6.41 8.38
CA GLY A 112 18.06 7.34 8.97
C GLY A 112 16.63 6.89 8.78
N ASN A 113 15.69 7.80 9.06
CA ASN A 113 14.24 7.54 8.99
C ASN A 113 13.56 8.33 7.87
N VAL A 114 14.31 9.11 7.10
CA VAL A 114 13.74 9.88 5.99
C VAL A 114 13.84 9.05 4.71
N PRO A 115 12.69 8.74 4.05
CA PRO A 115 12.71 7.97 2.82
C PRO A 115 13.31 8.79 1.67
N VAL A 116 14.07 8.13 0.81
CA VAL A 116 14.54 8.67 -0.46
C VAL A 116 13.66 8.08 -1.56
N VAL A 117 12.89 8.92 -2.24
CA VAL A 117 12.00 8.48 -3.32
C VAL A 117 12.78 8.53 -4.64
N ALA A 118 13.06 7.35 -5.19
CA ALA A 118 13.92 7.14 -6.35
C ALA A 118 13.13 6.68 -7.58
N ASN A 119 13.84 6.47 -8.69
CA ASN A 119 13.28 5.96 -9.96
C ASN A 119 12.98 4.46 -9.85
N SER A 120 11.88 4.11 -9.20
CA SER A 120 11.49 2.72 -8.97
C SER A 120 10.01 2.54 -9.26
N SER A 121 9.63 1.35 -9.71
CA SER A 121 8.23 0.91 -9.84
C SER A 121 7.80 -0.04 -8.71
N VAL A 122 8.67 -0.27 -7.71
CA VAL A 122 8.43 -1.14 -6.55
C VAL A 122 8.67 -0.38 -5.25
N ASP A 123 8.27 -0.97 -4.13
CA ASP A 123 8.49 -0.47 -2.77
C ASP A 123 8.03 1.00 -2.58
N ASN A 124 6.90 1.37 -3.16
CA ASN A 124 6.34 2.73 -3.16
C ASN A 124 7.34 3.79 -3.68
N GLY A 125 8.25 3.41 -4.58
CA GLY A 125 9.31 4.28 -5.09
C GLY A 125 10.46 4.53 -4.13
N ILE A 126 10.47 3.92 -2.93
CA ILE A 126 11.50 4.15 -1.92
C ILE A 126 12.76 3.36 -2.27
N GLY A 127 13.83 4.06 -2.64
CA GLY A 127 15.14 3.46 -2.95
C GLY A 127 16.01 3.21 -1.70
N GLY A 128 15.67 3.80 -0.57
CA GLY A 128 16.38 3.65 0.69
C GLY A 128 15.99 4.72 1.71
N TRP A 129 16.74 4.79 2.79
CA TRP A 129 16.49 5.68 3.92
C TRP A 129 17.78 6.44 4.27
N THR A 130 17.66 7.73 4.62
CA THR A 130 18.78 8.62 4.94
C THR A 130 18.54 9.36 6.25
N ASN A 131 19.61 9.86 6.85
CA ASN A 131 19.55 10.78 7.99
C ASN A 131 19.54 12.27 7.57
N LEU A 132 19.61 12.55 6.27
CA LEU A 132 19.51 13.91 5.76
C LEU A 132 18.10 14.44 5.95
N ASN A 133 17.98 15.78 6.00
CA ASN A 133 16.69 16.43 6.08
C ASN A 133 15.85 16.15 4.83
N ALA A 134 14.54 16.02 4.98
CA ALA A 134 13.63 15.92 3.85
C ALA A 134 13.69 17.19 2.98
N THR A 135 13.63 17.01 1.67
CA THR A 135 13.62 18.11 0.69
C THR A 135 12.21 18.40 0.19
N GLU A 136 11.29 17.49 0.43
CA GLU A 136 9.89 17.53 0.00
C GLU A 136 8.96 17.22 1.17
N LYS A 137 7.79 17.87 1.16
CA LYS A 137 6.70 17.57 2.10
C LYS A 137 5.93 16.35 1.65
N GLY A 138 5.47 15.55 2.64
CA GLY A 138 4.53 14.46 2.43
C GLY A 138 3.18 14.90 1.89
N ASN A 139 2.19 13.99 1.96
CA ASN A 139 0.86 14.13 1.35
C ASN A 139 0.96 14.49 -0.14
N LYS A 140 1.79 13.79 -0.89
CA LYS A 140 2.13 14.11 -2.29
C LYS A 140 2.07 12.90 -3.20
N VAL A 141 1.61 13.10 -4.42
CA VAL A 141 1.74 12.12 -5.50
C VAL A 141 3.04 12.37 -6.24
N VAL A 142 3.77 11.31 -6.52
CA VAL A 142 5.01 11.34 -7.30
C VAL A 142 4.98 10.30 -8.39
N PHE A 143 5.78 10.49 -9.44
CA PHE A 143 6.07 9.47 -10.44
C PHE A 143 7.49 9.62 -11.01
N SER A 144 8.02 8.55 -11.59
CA SER A 144 9.30 8.60 -12.30
C SER A 144 9.07 8.85 -13.79
N ASP A 145 9.80 9.83 -14.37
CA ASP A 145 9.73 10.14 -15.80
C ASP A 145 10.65 9.26 -16.65
N THR A 146 11.29 8.27 -16.07
CA THR A 146 12.17 7.30 -16.74
C THR A 146 11.61 5.88 -16.78
N THR A 147 10.45 5.66 -16.15
CA THR A 147 9.81 4.34 -16.05
C THR A 147 8.41 4.33 -16.65
N THR A 148 7.62 3.34 -16.32
CA THR A 148 6.23 3.19 -16.74
C THR A 148 5.26 3.85 -15.74
N SER A 149 3.96 3.79 -16.06
CA SER A 149 2.89 4.25 -15.14
C SER A 149 2.84 3.54 -13.80
N ASP A 150 3.58 2.44 -13.63
CA ASP A 150 3.66 1.70 -12.36
C ASP A 150 4.45 2.46 -11.28
N SER A 151 5.18 3.51 -11.67
CA SER A 151 5.93 4.39 -10.76
C SER A 151 5.12 5.53 -10.14
N ILE A 152 3.81 5.57 -10.33
CA ILE A 152 2.93 6.59 -9.72
C ILE A 152 2.61 6.16 -8.29
N PHE A 153 3.06 6.95 -7.29
CA PHE A 153 2.92 6.60 -5.87
C PHE A 153 2.45 7.78 -5.01
N TYR A 154 1.80 7.46 -3.90
CA TYR A 154 1.50 8.40 -2.82
C TYR A 154 2.61 8.36 -1.76
N GLN A 155 3.13 9.53 -1.41
CA GLN A 155 4.11 9.68 -0.32
C GLN A 155 3.42 10.31 0.90
N PRO A 156 3.19 9.54 1.97
CA PRO A 156 2.52 10.04 3.16
C PRO A 156 3.40 10.98 4.00
N ASN A 157 4.69 10.70 4.06
CA ASN A 157 5.66 11.40 4.92
C ASN A 157 6.55 12.33 4.11
N ASP A 158 7.20 13.27 4.80
CA ASP A 158 8.28 14.09 4.24
C ASP A 158 9.40 13.18 3.71
N PHE A 159 9.98 13.52 2.58
CA PHE A 159 10.93 12.67 1.88
C PHE A 159 12.06 13.46 1.20
N VAL A 160 13.12 12.78 0.83
CA VAL A 160 14.15 13.31 -0.05
C VAL A 160 13.79 12.94 -1.48
N GLY A 161 13.68 13.94 -2.37
CA GLY A 161 13.50 13.75 -3.79
C GLY A 161 14.75 13.20 -4.47
N TYR A 162 14.58 12.69 -5.70
CA TYR A 162 15.66 12.11 -6.48
C TYR A 162 15.56 12.58 -7.94
N PRO A 163 16.68 12.64 -8.70
CA PRO A 163 16.64 12.98 -10.13
C PRO A 163 15.63 12.12 -10.88
N HIS A 164 14.90 12.73 -11.81
CA HIS A 164 13.84 12.09 -12.61
C HIS A 164 12.57 11.67 -11.83
N VAL A 165 12.43 12.08 -10.58
CA VAL A 165 11.17 11.96 -9.86
C VAL A 165 10.40 13.27 -9.96
N GLN A 166 9.18 13.20 -10.48
CA GLN A 166 8.28 14.33 -10.64
C GLN A 166 7.26 14.33 -9.49
N GLY A 167 6.99 15.50 -8.91
CA GLY A 167 5.95 15.71 -7.91
C GLY A 167 4.71 16.36 -8.52
N LEU A 168 3.53 16.01 -8.01
CA LEU A 168 2.27 16.70 -8.29
C LEU A 168 1.95 17.62 -7.12
N TYR A 169 1.89 18.93 -7.39
CA TYR A 169 1.65 19.98 -6.40
C TYR A 169 0.25 20.57 -6.64
N PRO A 170 -0.72 20.29 -5.77
CA PRO A 170 -2.09 20.68 -5.99
C PRO A 170 -2.29 22.20 -5.96
N TYR A 171 -3.12 22.73 -6.85
CA TYR A 171 -3.48 24.15 -6.85
C TYR A 171 -4.43 24.55 -5.70
N CYS A 172 -5.03 23.57 -5.02
CA CYS A 172 -5.88 23.80 -3.86
C CYS A 172 -5.53 22.85 -2.70
N ASN A 173 -5.91 23.24 -1.49
CA ASN A 173 -5.62 22.51 -0.24
C ASN A 173 -6.68 21.46 0.13
N LYS A 174 -7.60 21.11 -0.76
CA LYS A 174 -8.67 20.14 -0.50
C LYS A 174 -8.22 18.66 -0.64
N TRP A 175 -7.02 18.43 -1.19
CA TRP A 175 -6.49 17.08 -1.38
C TRP A 175 -5.93 16.52 -0.07
N ASN A 176 -6.50 15.40 0.37
CA ASN A 176 -5.99 14.61 1.50
C ASN A 176 -5.53 13.21 1.01
N GLU A 177 -5.03 12.40 1.93
CA GLU A 177 -4.58 11.03 1.62
C GLU A 177 -5.59 10.25 0.81
N ASN A 178 -6.87 10.20 1.25
CA ASN A 178 -7.87 9.37 0.60
C ASN A 178 -8.22 9.89 -0.80
N SER A 179 -8.40 11.19 -0.97
CA SER A 179 -8.68 11.77 -2.29
C SER A 179 -7.49 11.62 -3.25
N LEU A 180 -6.24 11.69 -2.75
CA LEU A 180 -5.04 11.43 -3.56
C LEU A 180 -4.92 9.95 -3.94
N LEU A 181 -5.25 9.02 -3.06
CA LEU A 181 -5.27 7.57 -3.37
C LEU A 181 -6.33 7.23 -4.42
N TYR A 182 -7.50 7.88 -4.35
CA TYR A 182 -8.51 7.77 -5.39
C TYR A 182 -7.98 8.29 -6.73
N PHE A 183 -7.42 9.50 -6.73
CA PHE A 183 -6.82 10.12 -7.92
C PHE A 183 -5.73 9.24 -8.54
N ILE A 184 -4.81 8.67 -7.74
CA ILE A 184 -3.77 7.76 -8.22
C ILE A 184 -4.37 6.57 -8.96
N SER A 185 -5.46 5.99 -8.45
CA SER A 185 -6.13 4.87 -9.11
C SER A 185 -6.65 5.26 -10.50
N CYS A 186 -7.24 6.44 -10.62
CA CYS A 186 -7.69 7.00 -11.90
C CYS A 186 -6.50 7.32 -12.83
N PHE A 187 -5.44 7.90 -12.28
CA PHE A 187 -4.25 8.27 -13.04
C PHE A 187 -3.52 7.04 -13.59
N ARG A 188 -3.29 6.03 -12.74
CA ARG A 188 -2.71 4.75 -13.17
C ARG A 188 -3.55 4.08 -14.26
N LYS A 189 -4.87 4.06 -14.11
CA LYS A 189 -5.77 3.52 -15.14
C LYS A 189 -5.66 4.26 -16.45
N SER A 190 -5.60 5.59 -16.43
CA SER A 190 -5.45 6.42 -17.64
C SER A 190 -4.08 6.26 -18.30
N ALA A 191 -3.04 5.97 -17.52
CA ALA A 191 -1.67 5.80 -18.00
C ALA A 191 -1.31 4.35 -18.38
N SER A 192 -2.13 3.38 -17.98
CA SER A 192 -1.84 1.95 -18.16
C SER A 192 -1.65 1.57 -19.62
N GLY A 193 -0.54 0.88 -19.90
CA GLY A 193 -0.21 0.37 -21.24
C GLY A 193 0.24 1.43 -22.26
N LEU A 194 0.27 2.73 -21.89
CA LEU A 194 0.64 3.80 -22.81
C LEU A 194 2.15 4.07 -22.87
N PHE A 195 2.91 3.64 -21.86
CA PHE A 195 4.31 4.02 -21.71
C PHE A 195 5.22 2.80 -21.57
N ASN A 196 6.39 2.93 -22.19
CA ASN A 196 7.46 1.95 -22.16
C ASN A 196 8.82 2.66 -22.34
N TYR A 197 9.91 1.92 -22.47
CA TYR A 197 11.26 2.48 -22.64
C TYR A 197 11.37 3.43 -23.85
N GLY A 198 10.69 3.15 -24.97
CA GLY A 198 10.68 3.96 -26.19
C GLY A 198 9.69 5.13 -26.16
N ASN A 199 8.65 5.05 -25.32
CA ASN A 199 7.64 6.09 -25.13
C ASN A 199 7.57 6.49 -23.65
N LYS A 200 8.43 7.42 -23.24
CA LYS A 200 8.64 7.78 -21.84
C LYS A 200 7.46 8.56 -21.24
N PHE A 201 7.17 8.26 -20.00
CA PHE A 201 6.18 8.95 -19.20
C PHE A 201 6.70 10.29 -18.67
N THR A 202 6.69 11.32 -19.51
CA THR A 202 7.22 12.65 -19.15
C THR A 202 6.17 13.51 -18.41
N ARG A 203 6.64 14.52 -17.65
CA ARG A 203 5.76 15.50 -16.98
C ARG A 203 4.85 16.25 -17.95
N VAL A 204 5.33 16.58 -19.15
CA VAL A 204 4.54 17.28 -20.19
C VAL A 204 3.39 16.41 -20.65
N ILE A 205 3.64 15.11 -20.84
CA ILE A 205 2.59 14.16 -21.19
C ILE A 205 1.63 14.00 -20.01
N ALA A 206 2.15 13.77 -18.81
CA ALA A 206 1.33 13.61 -17.61
C ALA A 206 0.38 14.81 -17.37
N SER A 207 0.85 16.05 -17.56
CA SER A 207 0.02 17.24 -17.40
C SER A 207 -1.13 17.34 -18.41
N LYS A 208 -0.93 16.82 -19.63
CA LYS A 208 -1.95 16.79 -20.70
C LYS A 208 -2.90 15.59 -20.61
N MET A 209 -2.57 14.60 -19.79
CA MET A 209 -3.43 13.45 -19.60
C MET A 209 -4.72 13.83 -18.90
N ASN A 210 -5.76 13.10 -19.22
CA ASN A 210 -7.08 13.27 -18.63
C ASN A 210 -7.37 12.13 -17.65
N VAL A 211 -8.01 12.48 -16.54
CA VAL A 211 -8.57 11.55 -15.57
C VAL A 211 -10.07 11.75 -15.44
N ARG A 212 -10.80 10.69 -15.15
CA ARG A 212 -12.24 10.78 -14.90
C ARG A 212 -12.48 10.82 -13.40
N LEU A 213 -12.93 11.98 -12.88
CA LEU A 213 -13.16 12.21 -11.46
C LEU A 213 -14.63 12.47 -11.15
N PRO A 214 -15.10 12.12 -9.94
CA PRO A 214 -16.44 12.47 -9.49
C PRO A 214 -16.57 13.98 -9.31
N VAL A 215 -17.74 14.51 -9.67
CA VAL A 215 -18.08 15.91 -9.51
C VAL A 215 -19.40 16.09 -8.80
N THR A 216 -19.52 17.21 -8.07
CA THR A 216 -20.76 17.66 -7.43
C THR A 216 -21.78 18.15 -8.46
N LYS A 217 -22.98 18.47 -8.03
CA LYS A 217 -24.01 19.10 -8.88
C LYS A 217 -23.58 20.44 -9.48
N ASN A 218 -22.61 21.12 -8.87
CA ASN A 218 -22.07 22.39 -9.33
C ASN A 218 -20.85 22.22 -10.24
N ASP A 219 -20.57 21.02 -10.71
CA ASP A 219 -19.41 20.70 -11.57
C ASP A 219 -18.03 20.82 -10.89
N ASP A 220 -18.01 21.02 -9.57
CA ASP A 220 -16.77 20.99 -8.76
C ASP A 220 -16.34 19.55 -8.45
N ILE A 221 -15.05 19.32 -8.22
CA ILE A 221 -14.55 18.00 -7.81
C ILE A 221 -15.19 17.59 -6.49
N ASP A 222 -15.75 16.39 -6.45
CA ASP A 222 -16.36 15.79 -5.26
C ASP A 222 -15.30 15.08 -4.40
N TYR A 223 -14.58 15.85 -3.60
CA TYR A 223 -13.59 15.33 -2.66
C TYR A 223 -14.21 14.42 -1.60
N ASP A 224 -15.42 14.75 -1.13
CA ASP A 224 -16.19 13.95 -0.15
C ASP A 224 -16.46 12.55 -0.68
N PHE A 225 -16.88 12.44 -1.94
CA PHE A 225 -17.08 11.13 -2.56
C PHE A 225 -15.78 10.33 -2.61
N MET A 226 -14.66 10.92 -3.08
CA MET A 226 -13.37 10.24 -3.18
C MET A 226 -12.88 9.75 -1.82
N GLU A 227 -13.03 10.59 -0.79
CA GLU A 227 -12.64 10.28 0.58
C GLU A 227 -13.43 9.12 1.16
N ASN A 228 -14.77 9.18 1.08
CA ASN A 228 -15.65 8.13 1.57
C ASN A 228 -15.48 6.81 0.80
N PHE A 229 -15.24 6.88 -0.51
CA PHE A 229 -14.98 5.69 -1.33
C PHE A 229 -13.70 4.96 -0.88
N ILE A 230 -12.60 5.68 -0.70
CA ILE A 230 -11.33 5.09 -0.25
C ILE A 230 -11.43 4.62 1.21
N SER A 231 -12.10 5.37 2.08
CA SER A 231 -12.39 4.94 3.45
C SER A 231 -13.13 3.59 3.46
N ALA A 232 -14.16 3.46 2.66
CA ALA A 232 -14.89 2.19 2.51
C ALA A 232 -14.00 1.06 2.00
N GLN A 233 -13.14 1.31 1.00
CA GLN A 233 -12.19 0.31 0.50
C GLN A 233 -11.19 -0.13 1.57
N LYS A 234 -10.64 0.80 2.35
CA LYS A 234 -9.77 0.50 3.50
C LYS A 234 -10.49 -0.42 4.50
N LYS A 235 -11.76 -0.11 4.83
CA LYS A 235 -12.58 -0.93 5.73
C LYS A 235 -12.86 -2.33 5.18
N PHE A 236 -13.09 -2.48 3.88
CA PHE A 236 -13.23 -3.80 3.24
C PHE A 236 -11.96 -4.65 3.37
N ILE A 237 -10.80 -4.04 3.16
CA ILE A 237 -9.51 -4.73 3.31
C ILE A 237 -9.29 -5.11 4.78
N ALA A 238 -9.54 -4.18 5.71
CA ALA A 238 -9.44 -4.42 7.15
C ALA A 238 -10.36 -5.58 7.58
N LYS A 239 -11.62 -5.60 7.14
CA LYS A 239 -12.56 -6.70 7.42
C LYS A 239 -11.99 -8.04 6.95
N LYS A 240 -11.48 -8.12 5.71
CA LYS A 240 -10.89 -9.37 5.19
C LYS A 240 -9.70 -9.82 6.03
N LEU A 241 -8.86 -8.88 6.45
CA LEU A 241 -7.68 -9.17 7.25
C LEU A 241 -8.08 -9.66 8.67
N ILE A 242 -9.05 -9.00 9.30
CA ILE A 242 -9.58 -9.40 10.62
C ILE A 242 -10.18 -10.81 10.53
N CYS A 243 -11.05 -11.07 9.55
CA CYS A 243 -11.63 -12.40 9.36
C CYS A 243 -10.56 -13.47 9.15
N TRP A 244 -9.50 -13.17 8.40
CA TRP A 244 -8.39 -14.10 8.21
C TRP A 244 -7.64 -14.37 9.52
N LEU A 245 -7.36 -13.35 10.33
CA LEU A 245 -6.73 -13.49 11.65
C LEU A 245 -7.57 -14.35 12.59
N GLU A 246 -8.90 -14.17 12.58
CA GLU A 246 -9.83 -14.98 13.39
C GLU A 246 -9.83 -16.46 12.99
N GLN A 247 -9.71 -16.76 11.69
CA GLN A 247 -9.65 -18.13 11.16
C GLN A 247 -8.36 -18.88 11.51
N GLN A 248 -7.27 -18.15 11.79
CA GLN A 248 -6.00 -18.77 12.18
C GLN A 248 -6.01 -19.32 13.62
N ASN A 249 -7.16 -19.40 14.30
CA ASN A 249 -7.31 -19.89 15.69
C ASN A 249 -6.32 -19.24 16.69
N ILE A 250 -6.05 -17.97 16.49
CA ILE A 250 -5.16 -17.24 17.36
C ILE A 250 -5.95 -16.97 18.63
N ASN A 251 -5.56 -17.68 19.69
CA ASN A 251 -6.17 -17.65 21.02
C ASN A 251 -6.84 -16.32 21.35
N ASP A 252 -8.09 -16.37 21.81
CA ASP A 252 -9.00 -15.27 22.16
C ASP A 252 -8.37 -14.10 22.93
N ASN A 253 -7.21 -14.31 23.57
CA ASN A 253 -6.45 -13.30 24.32
C ASN A 253 -5.69 -12.30 23.44
N ILE A 254 -5.52 -12.56 22.13
CA ILE A 254 -4.81 -11.65 21.21
C ILE A 254 -5.78 -10.84 20.37
N LEU A 255 -6.96 -11.39 20.07
CA LEU A 255 -7.99 -10.80 19.21
C LEU A 255 -9.22 -10.28 19.98
N LYS A 256 -9.14 -10.08 21.30
CA LYS A 256 -10.08 -9.18 21.95
C LYS A 256 -9.82 -7.75 21.49
N ILE A 257 -10.17 -7.51 20.20
CA ILE A 257 -10.59 -6.18 19.78
C ILE A 257 -11.80 -5.91 20.67
N GLU A 258 -11.67 -5.00 21.63
CA GLU A 258 -12.83 -4.54 22.39
C GLU A 258 -13.82 -4.05 21.35
N LYS A 259 -14.85 -4.88 21.11
CA LYS A 259 -16.02 -4.44 20.38
C LYS A 259 -16.53 -3.28 21.21
N SER A 260 -16.37 -2.06 20.71
CA SER A 260 -17.18 -0.96 21.21
C SER A 260 -18.63 -1.44 21.08
N VAL A 261 -19.23 -1.72 22.24
CA VAL A 261 -20.59 -2.23 22.38
C VAL A 261 -21.51 -1.08 22.03
N SER A 262 -21.71 -0.83 20.75
CA SER A 262 -22.84 -0.06 20.25
C SER A 262 -23.17 -0.58 18.86
N ASP A 263 -24.37 -1.15 18.76
CA ASP A 263 -25.13 -1.48 17.56
C ASP A 263 -24.82 -2.80 16.80
N PHE A 264 -24.74 -3.91 17.54
CA PHE A 264 -25.10 -5.20 16.96
C PHE A 264 -26.57 -5.51 17.25
N THR A 265 -27.46 -5.23 16.33
CA THR A 265 -28.83 -5.76 16.38
C THR A 265 -28.78 -7.28 16.20
N LEU A 266 -29.56 -8.00 17.01
CA LEU A 266 -29.68 -9.47 17.08
C LEU A 266 -30.01 -10.17 15.75
N SER A 267 -30.24 -9.44 14.65
CA SER A 267 -30.54 -10.00 13.32
C SER A 267 -29.29 -10.58 12.60
N GLU A 268 -28.07 -10.19 12.97
CA GLU A 268 -26.85 -10.76 12.37
C GLU A 268 -26.35 -12.02 13.08
N ALA A 269 -26.90 -12.38 14.23
CA ALA A 269 -26.54 -13.59 14.96
C ALA A 269 -27.07 -14.90 14.32
N ALA A 270 -28.08 -14.81 13.45
CA ALA A 270 -28.66 -15.96 12.76
C ALA A 270 -27.82 -16.45 11.56
N ASP A 271 -26.94 -15.61 10.99
CA ASP A 271 -26.13 -15.95 9.82
C ASP A 271 -24.75 -16.58 10.16
N LYS A 272 -24.46 -16.80 11.44
CA LYS A 272 -23.20 -17.43 11.92
C LYS A 272 -23.01 -18.90 11.52
N LYS A 273 -23.99 -19.53 10.88
CA LYS A 273 -23.88 -20.92 10.37
C LYS A 273 -23.37 -21.03 8.93
N LYS A 274 -23.16 -19.92 8.22
CA LYS A 274 -22.55 -19.93 6.88
C LYS A 274 -21.34 -19.02 6.90
N ASN A 275 -20.18 -19.61 6.75
CA ASN A 275 -18.85 -18.99 6.71
C ASN A 275 -18.86 -17.73 5.80
N PRO A 276 -18.91 -16.49 6.31
CA PRO A 276 -19.15 -15.30 5.48
C PRO A 276 -17.95 -14.89 4.62
N CYS A 277 -16.79 -15.51 4.82
CA CYS A 277 -15.56 -15.23 4.06
C CYS A 277 -15.40 -16.10 2.80
N LEU A 278 -16.20 -17.17 2.62
CA LEU A 278 -15.94 -18.17 1.56
C LEU A 278 -16.91 -18.15 0.37
N HIS A 279 -18.01 -17.42 0.40
CA HIS A 279 -18.97 -17.43 -0.71
C HIS A 279 -19.43 -16.03 -1.13
N ARG A 280 -18.60 -15.33 -1.88
CA ARG A 280 -19.06 -14.50 -3.02
C ARG A 280 -17.97 -14.50 -4.08
N LYS A 281 -18.15 -15.30 -5.12
CA LYS A 281 -17.59 -15.01 -6.43
C LYS A 281 -18.09 -13.63 -6.81
N THR A 282 -17.20 -12.64 -6.75
CA THR A 282 -17.48 -11.31 -7.30
C THR A 282 -17.46 -11.46 -8.81
N THR A 283 -18.62 -11.48 -9.44
CA THR A 283 -18.72 -11.21 -10.86
C THR A 283 -18.28 -9.77 -11.03
N ILE A 284 -17.07 -9.59 -11.54
CA ILE A 284 -16.60 -8.30 -12.04
C ILE A 284 -17.34 -8.13 -13.36
N MET A 285 -18.30 -7.23 -13.41
CA MET A 285 -18.85 -6.76 -14.68
C MET A 285 -17.76 -6.00 -15.42
N GLU A 286 -17.54 -6.41 -16.65
CA GLU A 286 -16.69 -5.76 -17.67
C GLU A 286 -17.08 -4.29 -17.92
#